data_bfe2d84c50f45e1d8c8f1caab9628d2a
#
_entry.id   bfe2d84c50f45e1d8c8f1caab9628d2a
#
_cell.length_a   1.000
_cell.length_b   1.000
_cell.length_c   1.000
_cell.angle_alpha   90.00
_cell.angle_beta   90.00
_cell.angle_gamma   90.00
#
_symmetry.space_group_name_H-M   'P 1'
#
loop_
_entity.id
_entity.type
_entity.pdbx_description
1 polymer ?
#
loop_
_entity_poly.entity_id
_entity_poly.type
_entity_poly.pdbx_seq_one_letter_code
_entity_poly.pdbx_strand_id
1 'polypeptide(L)'
;MPALPNASRRQALKILAGAPMLPLSGLALPALLTGCGGDDDPASTPAPVAAAYTSAAFSAMAAPTLDNAAAMATTTVGSTLSVSFSDGSSRNFKLAYRPFFVTGDMVPDGKGGTTLAGGYYDINNQPIIDRSVAGKERQFYSDCPDGSSLLTLKNANVPGVKGNTVFAVVQFEYTTRDQASASQYGQLPSPIAVLTLDQDPATGALKVVKYHNVDTS
;
A
#
# COMPACT_ATOMS: atom_id res chain seq x y z
N MET A 1 20.66 26.47 18.74
CA MET A 1 19.78 25.67 17.86
C MET A 1 18.36 25.89 18.37
N PRO A 2 17.42 26.44 17.59
CA PRO A 2 16.05 26.61 18.04
C PRO A 2 15.33 25.25 18.01
N ALA A 3 14.63 24.93 19.09
CA ALA A 3 13.83 23.72 19.22
C ALA A 3 12.64 23.75 18.26
N LEU A 4 12.42 22.64 17.54
CA LEU A 4 11.24 22.46 16.69
C LEU A 4 9.98 22.33 17.58
N PRO A 5 8.85 22.95 17.20
CA PRO A 5 7.62 22.85 17.98
C PRO A 5 7.04 21.43 17.88
N ASN A 6 6.72 20.83 19.03
CA ASN A 6 6.02 19.56 19.15
C ASN A 6 4.62 19.66 18.51
N ALA A 7 4.46 19.12 17.33
CA ALA A 7 3.14 18.95 16.73
C ALA A 7 2.35 17.91 17.54
N SER A 8 1.16 18.29 18.06
CA SER A 8 0.33 17.39 18.84
C SER A 8 -0.17 16.22 17.98
N ARG A 9 -0.33 15.01 18.57
CA ARG A 9 -0.87 13.81 17.89
C ARG A 9 -2.18 14.08 17.11
N ARG A 10 -2.99 15.04 17.56
CA ARG A 10 -4.22 15.47 16.88
C ARG A 10 -3.98 16.27 15.60
N GLN A 11 -2.85 16.96 15.45
CA GLN A 11 -2.50 17.68 14.21
C GLN A 11 -1.95 16.73 13.15
N ALA A 12 -1.18 15.71 13.53
CA ALA A 12 -0.73 14.65 12.63
C ALA A 12 -1.89 13.85 12.03
N LEU A 13 -2.91 13.52 12.84
CA LEU A 13 -4.11 12.81 12.37
C LEU A 13 -4.98 13.64 11.41
N LYS A 14 -4.99 14.97 11.52
CA LYS A 14 -5.75 15.83 10.60
C LYS A 14 -5.11 15.93 9.21
N ILE A 15 -3.81 15.73 9.09
CA ILE A 15 -3.08 15.73 7.81
C ILE A 15 -3.29 14.38 7.08
N LEU A 16 -3.48 13.27 7.81
CA LEU A 16 -3.71 11.94 7.27
C LEU A 16 -5.15 11.67 6.79
N ALA A 17 -6.13 12.47 7.26
CA ALA A 17 -7.55 12.25 6.97
C ALA A 17 -8.07 12.94 5.69
N GLY A 18 -7.23 13.55 4.87
CA GLY A 18 -7.69 14.56 3.93
C GLY A 18 -7.40 14.40 2.44
N ALA A 19 -6.95 13.25 1.91
CA ALA A 19 -6.88 13.12 0.44
C ALA A 19 -7.06 11.67 -0.01
N PRO A 20 -8.05 11.36 -0.86
CA PRO A 20 -8.09 10.09 -1.57
C PRO A 20 -6.89 10.03 -2.52
N MET A 21 -5.97 9.09 -2.31
CA MET A 21 -4.85 8.88 -3.22
C MET A 21 -5.36 8.21 -4.50
N LEU A 22 -5.44 9.00 -5.57
CA LEU A 22 -5.55 8.46 -6.92
C LEU A 22 -4.14 8.31 -7.51
N PRO A 23 -3.88 7.26 -8.31
CA PRO A 23 -2.60 7.12 -8.98
C PRO A 23 -2.43 8.26 -9.99
N LEU A 24 -1.54 9.19 -9.72
CA LEU A 24 -1.11 10.23 -10.65
C LEU A 24 -0.13 9.61 -11.66
N SER A 25 -0.68 9.04 -12.73
CA SER A 25 0.12 8.69 -13.89
C SER A 25 0.57 9.97 -14.60
N GLY A 26 1.88 10.23 -14.55
CA GLY A 26 2.64 10.98 -15.53
C GLY A 26 2.18 12.41 -15.85
N LEU A 27 2.50 13.39 -15.02
CA LEU A 27 2.59 14.79 -15.44
C LEU A 27 4.00 15.04 -15.97
N ALA A 28 4.17 14.98 -17.29
CA ALA A 28 5.29 15.59 -17.96
C ALA A 28 5.15 17.13 -17.82
N LEU A 29 6.04 17.74 -17.05
CA LEU A 29 6.19 19.21 -17.01
C LEU A 29 6.87 19.66 -18.30
N PRO A 30 6.27 20.56 -19.09
CA PRO A 30 7.02 21.22 -20.16
C PRO A 30 8.04 22.17 -19.52
N ALA A 31 9.31 21.96 -19.83
CA ALA A 31 10.37 22.92 -19.54
C ALA A 31 10.16 24.15 -20.41
N LEU A 32 9.84 25.28 -19.79
CA LEU A 32 9.89 26.60 -20.43
C LEU A 32 11.35 27.03 -20.54
N LEU A 33 11.96 26.75 -21.69
CA LEU A 33 13.18 27.43 -22.12
C LEU A 33 12.79 28.55 -23.05
N THR A 34 12.77 29.77 -22.54
CA THR A 34 12.72 30.98 -23.37
C THR A 34 14.12 31.24 -23.90
N GLY A 35 14.38 30.82 -25.14
CA GLY A 35 15.52 31.28 -25.95
C GLY A 35 15.05 32.34 -26.92
N CYS A 36 15.58 33.57 -26.84
CA CYS A 36 15.46 34.58 -27.88
C CYS A 36 16.30 34.16 -29.09
N GLY A 37 15.66 34.07 -30.25
CA GLY A 37 16.31 33.92 -31.54
C GLY A 37 15.23 33.85 -32.59
N GLY A 38 15.05 34.92 -33.39
CA GLY A 38 14.05 34.96 -34.45
C GLY A 38 14.45 34.03 -35.59
N ASP A 39 13.43 33.37 -36.12
CA ASP A 39 13.24 33.00 -37.53
C ASP A 39 11.84 32.36 -37.61
N ASP A 40 11.14 32.65 -38.72
CA ASP A 40 9.76 32.24 -38.96
C ASP A 40 9.57 30.74 -39.06
N ASP A 41 9.31 30.08 -37.92
CA ASP A 41 8.88 28.69 -37.87
C ASP A 41 7.34 28.60 -37.88
N PRO A 42 6.76 27.66 -38.66
CA PRO A 42 5.30 27.48 -38.70
C PRO A 42 4.79 27.15 -37.32
N ALA A 43 3.77 27.88 -36.87
CA ALA A 43 3.15 27.78 -35.55
C ALA A 43 3.04 26.31 -35.04
N SER A 44 3.87 25.98 -34.08
CA SER A 44 3.79 24.68 -33.42
C SER A 44 2.42 24.55 -32.76
N THR A 45 1.63 23.60 -33.22
CA THR A 45 0.33 23.27 -32.60
C THR A 45 0.57 23.03 -31.13
N PRO A 46 -0.11 23.74 -30.21
CA PRO A 46 0.06 23.49 -28.78
C PRO A 46 -0.19 22.00 -28.46
N ALA A 47 0.70 21.39 -27.72
CA ALA A 47 0.49 20.01 -27.30
C ALA A 47 -0.87 19.91 -26.55
N PRO A 48 -1.68 18.88 -26.81
CA PRO A 48 -2.98 18.74 -26.16
C PRO A 48 -2.81 18.75 -24.65
N VAL A 49 -3.49 19.67 -23.99
CA VAL A 49 -3.50 19.76 -22.53
C VAL A 49 -4.19 18.47 -22.01
N ALA A 50 -3.49 17.70 -21.20
CA ALA A 50 -4.07 16.51 -20.60
C ALA A 50 -5.29 16.91 -19.76
N ALA A 51 -6.42 16.22 -19.95
CA ALA A 51 -7.63 16.47 -19.19
C ALA A 51 -7.39 16.28 -17.70
N ALA A 52 -7.73 17.29 -16.89
CA ALA A 52 -7.55 17.23 -15.44
C ALA A 52 -8.68 16.42 -14.79
N TYR A 53 -8.36 15.71 -13.71
CA TYR A 53 -9.34 15.06 -12.86
C TYR A 53 -10.32 16.08 -12.26
N THR A 54 -11.62 15.76 -12.27
CA THR A 54 -12.66 16.61 -11.67
C THR A 54 -13.42 15.92 -10.54
N SER A 55 -13.76 14.63 -10.70
CA SER A 55 -14.49 13.88 -9.68
C SER A 55 -14.34 12.36 -9.83
N ALA A 56 -14.64 11.63 -8.76
CA ALA A 56 -14.78 10.19 -8.80
C ALA A 56 -16.03 9.78 -8.01
N ALA A 57 -16.70 8.74 -8.49
CA ALA A 57 -17.87 8.16 -7.84
C ALA A 57 -17.82 6.63 -7.91
N PHE A 58 -18.25 5.97 -6.82
CA PHE A 58 -18.43 4.52 -6.78
C PHE A 58 -19.90 4.17 -7.01
N SER A 59 -20.17 3.17 -7.84
CA SER A 59 -21.50 2.56 -7.88
C SER A 59 -21.67 1.62 -6.68
N ALA A 60 -22.84 1.62 -6.07
CA ALA A 60 -23.16 0.70 -5.00
C ALA A 60 -23.26 -0.75 -5.53
N MET A 61 -22.93 -1.71 -4.68
CA MET A 61 -23.20 -3.13 -4.92
C MET A 61 -23.94 -3.72 -3.73
N ALA A 62 -24.73 -4.76 -3.99
CA ALA A 62 -25.31 -5.55 -2.91
C ALA A 62 -24.21 -6.35 -2.21
N ALA A 63 -24.24 -6.42 -0.88
CA ALA A 63 -23.35 -7.29 -0.14
C ALA A 63 -23.64 -8.76 -0.50
N PRO A 64 -22.61 -9.61 -0.67
CA PRO A 64 -22.82 -11.04 -0.81
C PRO A 64 -23.45 -11.62 0.46
N THR A 65 -24.28 -12.64 0.31
CA THR A 65 -24.98 -13.29 1.41
C THR A 65 -24.45 -14.70 1.63
N LEU A 66 -24.71 -15.27 2.80
CA LEU A 66 -24.31 -16.66 3.13
C LEU A 66 -24.97 -17.70 2.19
N ASP A 67 -26.06 -17.35 1.55
CA ASP A 67 -26.73 -18.22 0.56
C ASP A 67 -25.93 -18.35 -0.76
N ASN A 68 -24.94 -17.49 -0.97
CA ASN A 68 -24.08 -17.50 -2.13
C ASN A 68 -22.59 -17.59 -1.73
N ALA A 69 -22.16 -18.79 -1.36
CA ALA A 69 -20.78 -19.05 -0.95
C ALA A 69 -19.75 -18.72 -2.05
N ALA A 70 -20.10 -18.88 -3.33
CA ALA A 70 -19.23 -18.54 -4.45
C ALA A 70 -18.98 -17.02 -4.52
N ALA A 71 -20.01 -16.21 -4.30
CA ALA A 71 -19.84 -14.75 -4.24
C ALA A 71 -19.01 -14.29 -3.03
N MET A 72 -19.14 -14.99 -1.89
CA MET A 72 -18.32 -14.73 -0.69
C MET A 72 -16.83 -15.06 -0.90
N ALA A 73 -16.53 -16.05 -1.73
CA ALA A 73 -15.17 -16.52 -2.01
C ALA A 73 -14.45 -15.76 -3.14
N THR A 74 -15.12 -14.83 -3.81
CA THR A 74 -14.53 -14.08 -4.94
C THR A 74 -13.74 -12.86 -4.49
N THR A 75 -12.68 -12.53 -5.24
CA THR A 75 -11.98 -11.24 -5.13
C THR A 75 -12.59 -10.15 -6.01
N THR A 76 -13.61 -10.50 -6.83
CA THR A 76 -14.29 -9.54 -7.70
C THR A 76 -15.32 -8.73 -6.91
N VAL A 77 -15.31 -7.43 -7.14
CA VAL A 77 -16.25 -6.48 -6.51
C VAL A 77 -17.28 -6.07 -7.55
N GLY A 78 -18.57 -6.15 -7.21
CA GLY A 78 -19.67 -5.75 -8.10
C GLY A 78 -19.81 -4.24 -8.30
N SER A 79 -19.03 -3.44 -7.57
CA SER A 79 -18.97 -1.99 -7.72
C SER A 79 -18.02 -1.58 -8.85
N THR A 80 -18.24 -0.38 -9.41
CA THR A 80 -17.33 0.27 -10.35
C THR A 80 -16.92 1.64 -9.83
N LEU A 81 -15.71 2.08 -10.18
CA LEU A 81 -15.24 3.44 -9.99
C LEU A 81 -15.37 4.18 -11.32
N SER A 82 -16.13 5.28 -11.33
CA SER A 82 -16.21 6.21 -12.44
C SER A 82 -15.40 7.47 -12.13
N VAL A 83 -14.49 7.83 -13.02
CA VAL A 83 -13.64 9.03 -12.91
C VAL A 83 -13.99 9.98 -14.03
N SER A 84 -14.30 11.25 -13.70
CA SER A 84 -14.62 12.30 -14.66
C SER A 84 -13.46 13.28 -14.82
N PHE A 85 -13.35 13.86 -16.00
CA PHE A 85 -12.28 14.78 -16.40
C PHE A 85 -12.83 16.12 -16.89
N SER A 86 -11.97 17.13 -16.92
CA SER A 86 -12.29 18.53 -17.29
C SER A 86 -12.74 18.71 -18.75
N ASP A 87 -12.43 17.76 -19.63
CA ASP A 87 -12.86 17.73 -21.02
C ASP A 87 -14.23 17.09 -21.22
N GLY A 88 -14.93 16.74 -20.13
CA GLY A 88 -16.22 16.05 -20.16
C GLY A 88 -16.12 14.53 -20.35
N SER A 89 -14.91 13.98 -20.55
CA SER A 89 -14.72 12.54 -20.65
C SER A 89 -14.84 11.85 -19.28
N SER A 90 -15.12 10.54 -19.30
CA SER A 90 -15.11 9.70 -18.13
C SER A 90 -14.45 8.34 -18.38
N ARG A 91 -13.93 7.72 -17.32
CA ARG A 91 -13.39 6.37 -17.36
C ARG A 91 -14.02 5.53 -16.26
N ASN A 92 -14.39 4.30 -16.58
CA ASN A 92 -14.97 3.36 -15.65
C ASN A 92 -13.97 2.23 -15.37
N PHE A 93 -13.78 1.92 -14.10
CA PHE A 93 -12.88 0.88 -13.63
C PHE A 93 -13.66 -0.19 -12.88
N LYS A 94 -13.49 -1.45 -13.28
CA LYS A 94 -13.93 -2.59 -12.46
C LYS A 94 -13.03 -2.68 -11.24
N LEU A 95 -13.63 -2.95 -10.08
CA LEU A 95 -12.90 -3.11 -8.83
C LEU A 95 -12.66 -4.59 -8.54
N ALA A 96 -11.55 -4.86 -7.87
CA ALA A 96 -11.22 -6.19 -7.35
C ALA A 96 -10.29 -6.03 -6.15
N TYR A 97 -10.36 -6.99 -5.22
CA TYR A 97 -9.33 -7.15 -4.21
C TYR A 97 -8.12 -7.87 -4.82
N ARG A 98 -6.95 -7.29 -4.66
CA ARG A 98 -5.70 -7.90 -5.11
C ARG A 98 -4.70 -7.86 -3.95
N PRO A 99 -4.50 -8.99 -3.24
CA PRO A 99 -3.52 -9.05 -2.17
C PRO A 99 -2.11 -8.87 -2.75
N PHE A 100 -1.25 -8.14 -2.05
CA PHE A 100 0.16 -7.98 -2.40
C PHE A 100 1.09 -8.75 -1.46
N PHE A 101 0.60 -9.24 -0.32
CA PHE A 101 1.22 -10.28 0.52
C PHE A 101 0.15 -10.99 1.34
N VAL A 102 0.51 -12.15 1.89
CA VAL A 102 -0.29 -12.90 2.86
C VAL A 102 0.57 -13.12 4.11
N THR A 103 -0.01 -12.97 5.30
CA THR A 103 0.70 -13.27 6.56
C THR A 103 1.06 -14.74 6.63
N GLY A 104 2.26 -15.04 7.12
CA GLY A 104 2.81 -16.38 7.10
C GLY A 104 3.62 -16.74 5.85
N ASP A 105 3.55 -15.93 4.78
CA ASP A 105 4.40 -16.10 3.60
C ASP A 105 5.82 -15.56 3.84
N MET A 106 6.79 -16.15 3.16
CA MET A 106 8.15 -15.63 3.08
C MET A 106 8.22 -14.55 2.00
N VAL A 107 8.50 -13.32 2.40
CA VAL A 107 8.55 -12.15 1.51
C VAL A 107 9.96 -11.57 1.45
N PRO A 108 10.36 -10.85 0.38
CA PRO A 108 11.69 -10.27 0.25
C PRO A 108 12.03 -9.32 1.41
N ASP A 109 13.22 -9.46 2.01
CA ASP A 109 13.73 -8.59 3.07
C ASP A 109 14.48 -7.34 2.55
N GLY A 110 14.67 -7.27 1.22
CA GLY A 110 15.43 -6.22 0.56
C GLY A 110 16.93 -6.30 0.73
N LYS A 111 17.46 -7.38 1.32
CA LYS A 111 18.89 -7.66 1.53
C LYS A 111 19.37 -8.90 0.77
N GLY A 112 18.51 -9.44 -0.09
CA GLY A 112 18.76 -10.66 -0.86
C GLY A 112 18.25 -11.94 -0.21
N GLY A 113 17.60 -11.84 0.95
CA GLY A 113 16.91 -12.90 1.66
C GLY A 113 15.40 -12.69 1.71
N THR A 114 14.78 -13.41 2.63
CA THR A 114 13.34 -13.32 2.92
C THR A 114 13.08 -13.25 4.42
N THR A 115 11.93 -12.72 4.78
CA THR A 115 11.42 -12.65 6.15
C THR A 115 9.95 -13.08 6.20
N LEU A 116 9.49 -13.52 7.37
CA LEU A 116 8.12 -13.95 7.56
C LEU A 116 7.18 -12.75 7.66
N ALA A 117 6.22 -12.65 6.75
CA ALA A 117 5.21 -11.58 6.77
C ALA A 117 4.31 -11.71 8.01
N GLY A 118 4.20 -10.63 8.79
CA GLY A 118 3.47 -10.62 10.06
C GLY A 118 4.16 -11.38 11.20
N GLY A 119 5.44 -11.75 11.04
CA GLY A 119 6.21 -12.47 12.05
C GLY A 119 6.37 -11.67 13.35
N TYR A 120 6.32 -12.35 14.50
CA TYR A 120 6.54 -11.75 15.81
C TYR A 120 8.01 -11.79 16.22
N TYR A 121 8.46 -10.71 16.83
CA TYR A 121 9.81 -10.56 17.36
C TYR A 121 9.76 -10.08 18.81
N ASP A 122 10.72 -10.51 19.60
CA ASP A 122 10.88 -10.05 20.97
C ASP A 122 11.61 -8.70 21.04
N ILE A 123 11.81 -8.19 22.27
CA ILE A 123 12.51 -6.92 22.54
C ILE A 123 13.97 -6.91 22.06
N ASN A 124 14.58 -8.08 21.83
CA ASN A 124 15.93 -8.23 21.30
C ASN A 124 15.92 -8.47 19.80
N ASN A 125 14.77 -8.22 19.14
CA ASN A 125 14.57 -8.43 17.71
C ASN A 125 14.80 -9.90 17.27
N GLN A 126 14.54 -10.87 18.20
CA GLN A 126 14.61 -12.29 17.89
C GLN A 126 13.23 -12.85 17.60
N PRO A 127 13.10 -13.79 16.63
CA PRO A 127 11.82 -14.43 16.33
C PRO A 127 11.20 -15.11 17.54
N ILE A 128 9.93 -14.82 17.84
CA ILE A 128 9.18 -15.53 18.87
C ILE A 128 8.66 -16.83 18.28
N ILE A 129 9.07 -17.95 18.87
CA ILE A 129 8.82 -19.30 18.34
C ILE A 129 7.65 -19.95 19.04
N ASP A 130 6.65 -20.39 18.27
CA ASP A 130 5.60 -21.31 18.69
C ASP A 130 6.20 -22.72 18.87
N ARG A 131 6.22 -23.19 20.11
CA ARG A 131 6.69 -24.52 20.49
C ARG A 131 5.56 -25.39 21.06
N SER A 132 4.32 -25.03 20.82
CA SER A 132 3.14 -25.69 21.35
C SER A 132 2.99 -27.14 20.84
N VAL A 133 3.58 -27.45 19.66
CA VAL A 133 3.61 -28.79 19.09
C VAL A 133 5.07 -29.19 18.85
N ALA A 134 5.53 -30.20 19.59
CA ALA A 134 6.89 -30.69 19.48
C ALA A 134 7.22 -31.20 18.07
N GLY A 135 8.41 -30.83 17.55
CA GLY A 135 8.87 -31.16 16.21
C GLY A 135 8.18 -30.39 15.07
N LYS A 136 7.36 -29.38 15.41
CA LYS A 136 6.72 -28.48 14.45
C LYS A 136 6.91 -27.02 14.84
N GLU A 137 8.03 -26.72 15.47
CA GLU A 137 8.34 -25.36 15.91
C GLU A 137 8.39 -24.41 14.72
N ARG A 138 7.72 -23.27 14.85
CA ARG A 138 7.70 -22.22 13.83
C ARG A 138 7.66 -20.84 14.48
N GLN A 139 8.11 -19.82 13.76
CA GLN A 139 7.88 -18.46 14.23
C GLN A 139 6.38 -18.16 14.26
N PHE A 140 5.91 -17.52 15.34
CA PHE A 140 4.57 -16.93 15.35
C PHE A 140 4.45 -15.85 14.28
N TYR A 141 3.27 -15.78 13.66
CA TYR A 141 2.89 -14.68 12.78
C TYR A 141 1.43 -14.30 13.03
N SER A 142 1.10 -13.04 12.78
CA SER A 142 -0.26 -12.54 12.95
C SER A 142 -1.18 -13.13 11.88
N ASP A 143 -2.39 -13.52 12.27
CA ASP A 143 -3.49 -13.83 11.37
C ASP A 143 -4.47 -12.65 11.21
N CYS A 144 -4.14 -11.48 11.81
CA CYS A 144 -5.00 -10.31 11.85
C CYS A 144 -4.25 -9.01 11.49
N PRO A 145 -3.96 -8.76 10.21
CA PRO A 145 -3.55 -7.43 9.78
C PRO A 145 -4.73 -6.46 10.00
N ASP A 146 -4.47 -5.34 10.70
CA ASP A 146 -5.48 -4.36 11.09
C ASP A 146 -5.26 -3.02 10.37
N GLY A 147 -4.59 -2.07 11.03
CA GLY A 147 -4.33 -0.75 10.47
C GLY A 147 -3.34 -0.79 9.31
N SER A 148 -3.70 -0.18 8.19
CA SER A 148 -2.79 -0.07 7.06
C SER A 148 -2.84 1.30 6.39
N SER A 149 -1.70 1.73 5.82
CA SER A 149 -1.59 2.96 5.04
C SER A 149 -0.71 2.74 3.83
N LEU A 150 -1.08 3.34 2.70
CA LEU A 150 -0.25 3.45 1.51
C LEU A 150 0.26 4.88 1.37
N LEU A 151 1.55 5.02 1.12
CA LEU A 151 2.24 6.31 1.08
C LEU A 151 3.09 6.40 -0.19
N THR A 152 3.12 7.59 -0.80
CA THR A 152 4.09 7.92 -1.85
C THR A 152 4.95 9.08 -1.39
N LEU A 153 6.24 9.03 -1.68
CA LEU A 153 7.17 10.12 -1.42
C LEU A 153 7.64 10.69 -2.77
N LYS A 154 7.69 12.01 -2.85
CA LYS A 154 8.18 12.70 -4.05
C LYS A 154 9.63 12.28 -4.31
N ASN A 155 9.92 11.88 -5.55
CA ASN A 155 11.24 11.45 -5.99
C ASN A 155 11.81 10.22 -5.25
N ALA A 156 10.96 9.37 -4.65
CA ALA A 156 11.42 8.12 -4.07
C ALA A 156 12.01 7.23 -5.17
N ASN A 157 13.26 6.80 -4.96
CA ASN A 157 13.94 5.84 -5.82
C ASN A 157 14.55 4.76 -4.93
N VAL A 158 13.99 3.56 -5.00
CA VAL A 158 14.41 2.42 -4.17
C VAL A 158 14.91 1.30 -5.08
N PRO A 159 16.11 0.76 -4.83
CA PRO A 159 16.63 -0.37 -5.60
C PRO A 159 15.64 -1.54 -5.61
N GLY A 160 15.43 -2.12 -6.81
CA GLY A 160 14.50 -3.23 -7.02
C GLY A 160 13.08 -2.81 -7.44
N VAL A 161 12.70 -1.55 -7.29
CA VAL A 161 11.46 -1.00 -7.85
C VAL A 161 11.67 -0.67 -9.32
N LYS A 162 10.76 -1.13 -10.18
CA LYS A 162 10.80 -0.91 -11.64
C LYS A 162 9.76 0.09 -12.11
N GLY A 163 8.63 0.15 -11.44
CA GLY A 163 7.54 1.08 -11.68
C GLY A 163 7.54 2.26 -10.70
N ASN A 164 6.40 2.55 -10.10
CA ASN A 164 6.29 3.59 -9.08
C ASN A 164 6.60 3.04 -7.69
N THR A 165 7.39 3.78 -6.91
CA THR A 165 7.64 3.42 -5.51
C THR A 165 6.45 3.77 -4.64
N VAL A 166 5.87 2.76 -3.97
CA VAL A 166 4.83 2.92 -2.97
C VAL A 166 5.34 2.31 -1.66
N PHE A 167 5.09 2.98 -0.55
CA PHE A 167 5.35 2.43 0.78
C PHE A 167 4.04 2.01 1.43
N ALA A 168 4.06 0.88 2.12
CA ALA A 168 2.95 0.46 2.97
C ALA A 168 3.42 0.37 4.41
N VAL A 169 2.59 0.83 5.33
CA VAL A 169 2.73 0.56 6.76
C VAL A 169 1.57 -0.32 7.15
N VAL A 170 1.85 -1.45 7.76
CA VAL A 170 0.85 -2.41 8.22
C VAL A 170 1.07 -2.68 9.70
N GLN A 171 0.04 -2.41 10.50
CA GLN A 171 -0.03 -2.80 11.89
C GLN A 171 -0.76 -4.13 11.97
N PHE A 172 -0.22 -5.06 12.74
CA PHE A 172 -0.85 -6.34 13.02
C PHE A 172 -1.39 -6.33 14.44
N GLU A 173 -2.55 -6.90 14.63
CA GLU A 173 -3.23 -6.83 15.92
C GLU A 173 -2.81 -7.99 16.82
N TYR A 174 -3.10 -9.22 16.42
CA TYR A 174 -2.80 -10.42 17.22
C TYR A 174 -2.62 -11.68 16.37
N THR A 175 -2.26 -12.77 17.02
CA THR A 175 -2.43 -14.14 16.54
C THR A 175 -3.55 -14.79 17.36
N THR A 176 -4.51 -15.39 16.68
CA THR A 176 -5.69 -15.98 17.33
C THR A 176 -5.32 -17.20 18.17
N ARG A 177 -4.53 -18.12 17.60
CA ARG A 177 -4.19 -19.41 18.22
C ARG A 177 -2.76 -19.85 17.88
N ASP A 178 -2.16 -20.61 18.79
CA ASP A 178 -0.97 -21.40 18.51
C ASP A 178 -1.31 -22.69 17.73
N GLN A 179 -0.30 -23.49 17.41
CA GLN A 179 -0.49 -24.74 16.67
C GLN A 179 -1.24 -25.83 17.47
N ALA A 180 -1.24 -25.75 18.80
CA ALA A 180 -2.02 -26.62 19.68
C ALA A 180 -3.46 -26.09 19.89
N SER A 181 -3.87 -25.03 19.18
CA SER A 181 -5.17 -24.40 19.26
C SER A 181 -5.47 -23.64 20.57
N ALA A 182 -4.46 -23.40 21.41
CA ALA A 182 -4.62 -22.53 22.57
C ALA A 182 -4.68 -21.05 22.15
N SER A 183 -5.51 -20.25 22.85
CA SER A 183 -5.66 -18.82 22.57
C SER A 183 -4.36 -18.07 22.83
N GLN A 184 -3.96 -17.25 21.89
CA GLN A 184 -2.80 -16.35 21.99
C GLN A 184 -3.23 -14.87 22.04
N TYR A 185 -4.52 -14.60 22.16
CA TYR A 185 -5.05 -13.26 22.26
C TYR A 185 -4.42 -12.49 23.44
N GLY A 186 -3.81 -11.33 23.13
CA GLY A 186 -3.15 -10.49 24.13
C GLY A 186 -1.86 -11.05 24.75
N GLN A 187 -1.32 -12.15 24.20
CA GLN A 187 -0.10 -12.81 24.72
C GLN A 187 1.19 -12.36 24.02
N LEU A 188 1.06 -11.83 22.82
CA LEU A 188 2.18 -11.45 21.97
C LEU A 188 2.15 -9.94 21.68
N PRO A 189 3.31 -9.28 21.45
CA PRO A 189 3.35 -7.88 21.06
C PRO A 189 2.76 -7.71 19.65
N SER A 190 2.09 -6.57 19.40
CA SER A 190 1.55 -6.25 18.08
C SER A 190 2.67 -5.71 17.17
N PRO A 191 3.08 -6.43 16.12
CA PRO A 191 4.14 -5.97 15.24
C PRO A 191 3.64 -4.90 14.26
N ILE A 192 4.57 -4.08 13.80
CA ILE A 192 4.35 -3.12 12.70
C ILE A 192 5.36 -3.43 11.62
N ALA A 193 4.90 -3.49 10.37
CA ALA A 193 5.78 -3.67 9.22
C ALA A 193 5.75 -2.45 8.30
N VAL A 194 6.91 -2.18 7.69
CA VAL A 194 7.04 -1.22 6.59
C VAL A 194 7.47 -1.98 5.35
N LEU A 195 6.71 -1.79 4.28
CA LEU A 195 6.96 -2.41 2.99
C LEU A 195 7.34 -1.37 1.95
N THR A 196 8.27 -1.74 1.08
CA THR A 196 8.47 -1.06 -0.20
C THR A 196 7.80 -1.90 -1.28
N LEU A 197 6.92 -1.28 -2.03
CA LEU A 197 6.14 -1.91 -3.09
C LEU A 197 6.55 -1.33 -4.44
N ASP A 198 6.61 -2.20 -5.44
CA ASP A 198 6.70 -1.84 -6.84
C ASP A 198 5.28 -1.78 -7.42
N GLN A 199 4.84 -0.59 -7.82
CA GLN A 199 3.55 -0.42 -8.47
C GLN A 199 3.73 -0.42 -9.99
N ASP A 200 3.10 -1.38 -10.65
CA ASP A 200 3.01 -1.41 -12.09
C ASP A 200 2.24 -0.18 -12.59
N PRO A 201 2.84 0.70 -13.42
CA PRO A 201 2.20 1.94 -13.85
C PRO A 201 1.01 1.73 -14.80
N ALA A 202 0.92 0.59 -15.48
CA ALA A 202 -0.17 0.30 -16.41
C ALA A 202 -1.41 -0.29 -15.72
N THR A 203 -1.21 -1.12 -14.69
CA THR A 203 -2.29 -1.86 -14.03
C THR A 203 -2.55 -1.40 -12.59
N GLY A 204 -1.62 -0.66 -11.97
CA GLY A 204 -1.65 -0.31 -10.56
C GLY A 204 -1.34 -1.47 -9.61
N ALA A 205 -1.01 -2.67 -10.15
CA ALA A 205 -0.72 -3.83 -9.32
C ALA A 205 0.51 -3.59 -8.44
N LEU A 206 0.42 -4.01 -7.18
CA LEU A 206 1.48 -3.86 -6.18
C LEU A 206 2.23 -5.18 -6.00
N LYS A 207 3.56 -5.10 -5.90
CA LYS A 207 4.43 -6.22 -5.61
C LYS A 207 5.41 -5.85 -4.50
N VAL A 208 5.58 -6.72 -3.51
CA VAL A 208 6.56 -6.50 -2.43
C VAL A 208 7.98 -6.60 -2.99
N VAL A 209 8.77 -5.56 -2.75
CA VAL A 209 10.21 -5.49 -3.05
C VAL A 209 11.03 -5.63 -1.77
N LYS A 210 10.54 -5.03 -0.68
CA LYS A 210 11.16 -5.11 0.62
C LYS A 210 10.08 -5.11 1.71
N TYR A 211 10.28 -5.96 2.70
CA TYR A 211 9.49 -6.03 3.91
C TYR A 211 10.43 -6.00 5.13
N HIS A 212 10.09 -5.23 6.15
CA HIS A 212 10.78 -5.29 7.43
C HIS A 212 9.83 -4.93 8.57
N ASN A 213 10.01 -5.58 9.69
CA ASN A 213 9.35 -5.15 10.92
C ASN A 213 10.02 -3.89 11.47
N VAL A 214 9.21 -3.01 12.08
CA VAL A 214 9.73 -1.87 12.83
C VAL A 214 10.36 -2.43 14.10
N ASP A 215 11.63 -2.09 14.31
CA ASP A 215 12.31 -2.35 15.57
C ASP A 215 11.73 -1.41 16.64
N THR A 216 11.23 -1.99 17.74
CA THR A 216 10.62 -1.27 18.86
C THR A 216 11.44 -1.39 20.15
N SER A 217 12.65 -1.99 20.07
CA SER A 217 13.58 -2.13 21.21
C SER A 217 14.28 -0.81 21.56
#